data_45ba5e318cc843e41ba847af26e07ef1
#
_entry.id   45ba5e318cc843e41ba847af26e07ef1
#
_cell.length_a   1.000
_cell.length_b   1.000
_cell.length_c   1.000
_cell.angle_alpha   90.00
_cell.angle_beta   90.00
_cell.angle_gamma   90.00
#
_symmetry.space_group_name_H-M   'P 1'
#
loop_
_entity.id
_entity.type
_entity.pdbx_description
1 polymer ?
#
loop_
_entity_poly.entity_id
_entity_poly.type
_entity_poly.pdbx_seq_one_letter_code
_entity_poly.pdbx_strand_id
1 'polypeptide(L)' 'MLARYIDRDVAQVDPIERAVLRIAGYELAYRLDVPYRVVINEAIETTKRFGAEQGHTYVNGVLDRAAAEWRAAEIQGARR' A
#
# COMPACT_ATOMS: atom_id res chain seq x y z
N MET A 1 11.96 3.88 -0.94
CA MET A 1 10.76 4.34 -1.64
C MET A 1 9.56 4.45 -0.70
N LEU A 2 8.99 3.35 -0.25
CA LEU A 2 7.89 3.40 0.72
C LEU A 2 8.31 3.87 2.11
N ALA A 3 9.58 3.80 2.42
CA ALA A 3 10.08 4.19 3.74
C ALA A 3 9.66 5.60 4.15
N ARG A 4 9.49 6.51 3.20
CA ARG A 4 9.06 7.90 3.50
C ARG A 4 7.62 7.98 4.02
N TYR A 5 6.82 6.92 3.84
CA TYR A 5 5.43 6.88 4.29
C TYR A 5 5.23 6.01 5.52
N ILE A 6 6.29 5.37 6.01
CA ILE A 6 6.24 4.47 7.16
C ILE A 6 6.62 5.26 8.42
N ASP A 7 5.67 5.38 9.33
CA ASP A 7 5.87 6.11 10.58
C ASP A 7 6.63 5.32 11.63
N ARG A 8 6.70 4.00 11.46
CA ARG A 8 7.39 3.11 12.37
C ARG A 8 8.78 2.80 11.88
N ASP A 9 9.68 2.44 12.81
CA ASP A 9 10.95 1.87 12.44
C ASP A 9 10.68 0.62 11.59
N VAL A 10 11.33 0.53 10.43
CA VAL A 10 11.13 -0.60 9.49
C VAL A 10 11.38 -1.94 10.19
N ALA A 11 12.32 -2.00 11.13
CA ALA A 11 12.63 -3.21 11.89
C ALA A 11 11.48 -3.67 12.77
N GLN A 12 10.55 -2.77 13.11
CA GLN A 12 9.39 -3.08 13.96
C GLN A 12 8.16 -3.44 13.17
N VAL A 13 8.22 -3.34 11.84
CA VAL A 13 7.09 -3.70 11.00
C VAL A 13 7.05 -5.21 10.84
N ASP A 14 5.87 -5.80 11.01
CA ASP A 14 5.67 -7.24 10.86
C ASP A 14 6.20 -7.72 9.50
N PRO A 15 6.89 -8.87 9.43
CA PRO A 15 7.44 -9.37 8.16
C PRO A 15 6.42 -9.54 7.05
N ILE A 16 5.20 -9.95 7.39
CA ILE A 16 4.14 -10.10 6.39
C ILE A 16 3.70 -8.75 5.87
N GLU A 17 3.53 -7.78 6.76
CA GLU A 17 3.19 -6.41 6.37
C GLU A 17 4.29 -5.82 5.49
N ARG A 18 5.57 -6.07 5.81
CA ARG A 18 6.70 -5.60 4.99
C ARG A 18 6.66 -6.20 3.59
N ALA A 19 6.39 -7.50 3.50
CA ALA A 19 6.32 -8.18 2.22
C ALA A 19 5.18 -7.63 1.37
N VAL A 20 4.01 -7.44 1.97
CA VAL A 20 2.84 -6.88 1.30
C VAL A 20 3.13 -5.46 0.82
N LEU A 21 3.71 -4.63 1.69
CA LEU A 21 4.05 -3.25 1.32
C LEU A 21 5.06 -3.19 0.18
N ARG A 22 6.04 -4.09 0.17
CA ARG A 22 7.03 -4.15 -0.90
C ARG A 22 6.38 -4.46 -2.24
N ILE A 23 5.53 -5.47 -2.28
CA ILE A 23 4.85 -5.89 -3.50
C ILE A 23 3.88 -4.81 -3.98
N ALA A 24 3.03 -4.32 -3.09
CA ALA A 24 2.05 -3.30 -3.45
C ALA A 24 2.72 -1.98 -3.82
N GLY A 25 3.78 -1.61 -3.13
CA GLY A 25 4.54 -0.40 -3.46
C GLY A 25 5.13 -0.47 -4.86
N TYR A 26 5.67 -1.62 -5.23
CA TYR A 26 6.18 -1.84 -6.58
C TYR A 26 5.07 -1.67 -7.61
N GLU A 27 3.92 -2.28 -7.36
CA GLU A 27 2.78 -2.19 -8.28
C GLU A 27 2.28 -0.75 -8.41
N LEU A 28 2.18 -0.02 -7.31
CA LEU A 28 1.77 1.38 -7.35
C LEU A 28 2.75 2.24 -8.16
N ALA A 29 4.05 2.00 -7.99
CA ALA A 29 5.07 2.82 -8.63
C ALA A 29 5.30 2.45 -10.10
N TYR A 30 5.20 1.17 -10.45
CA TYR A 30 5.64 0.69 -11.76
C TYR A 30 4.59 -0.03 -12.60
N ARG A 31 3.51 -0.52 -11.99
CA ARG A 31 2.45 -1.22 -12.72
C ARG A 31 1.24 -0.32 -12.85
N LEU A 32 1.36 0.71 -13.67
CA LEU A 32 0.31 1.71 -13.86
C LEU A 32 -0.92 1.16 -14.59
N ASP A 33 -0.79 -0.01 -15.21
CA ASP A 33 -1.89 -0.72 -15.85
C ASP A 33 -2.86 -1.31 -14.81
N VAL A 34 -2.42 -1.46 -13.55
CA VAL A 34 -3.27 -1.95 -12.46
C VAL A 34 -3.83 -0.75 -11.69
N PRO A 35 -5.17 -0.59 -11.61
CA PRO A 35 -5.76 0.53 -10.86
C PRO A 35 -5.29 0.54 -9.41
N TYR A 36 -5.04 1.75 -8.87
CA TYR A 36 -4.50 1.86 -7.52
C TYR A 36 -5.42 1.23 -6.47
N ARG A 37 -6.74 1.30 -6.66
CA ARG A 37 -7.70 0.70 -5.73
C ARG A 37 -7.59 -0.82 -5.69
N VAL A 38 -7.31 -1.43 -6.84
CA VAL A 38 -7.12 -2.89 -6.91
C VAL A 38 -5.87 -3.28 -6.15
N VAL A 39 -4.77 -2.52 -6.33
CA VAL A 39 -3.52 -2.78 -5.61
C VAL A 39 -3.75 -2.74 -4.11
N ILE A 40 -4.41 -1.69 -3.63
CA ILE A 40 -4.64 -1.49 -2.19
C ILE A 40 -5.58 -2.57 -1.66
N ASN A 41 -6.67 -2.88 -2.36
CA ASN A 41 -7.62 -3.90 -1.91
C ASN A 41 -6.96 -5.28 -1.80
N GLU A 42 -6.15 -5.66 -2.78
CA GLU A 42 -5.44 -6.94 -2.73
C GLU A 42 -4.44 -6.98 -1.57
N ALA A 43 -3.76 -5.87 -1.33
CA ALA A 43 -2.83 -5.77 -0.20
C ALA A 43 -3.55 -5.94 1.13
N ILE A 44 -4.71 -5.31 1.29
CA ILE A 44 -5.53 -5.43 2.50
C ILE A 44 -5.99 -6.86 2.68
N GLU A 45 -6.49 -7.50 1.62
CA GLU A 45 -6.97 -8.89 1.70
C GLU A 45 -5.84 -9.85 2.08
N THR A 46 -4.66 -9.67 1.48
CA THR A 46 -3.50 -10.50 1.80
C THR A 46 -3.09 -10.32 3.26
N THR A 47 -3.08 -9.08 3.73
CA THR A 47 -2.70 -8.80 5.11
C THR A 47 -3.70 -9.42 6.10
N LYS A 48 -4.99 -9.33 5.80
CA LYS A 48 -6.02 -9.93 6.65
C LYS A 48 -5.87 -11.45 6.71
N ARG A 49 -5.49 -12.08 5.59
CA ARG A 49 -5.37 -13.53 5.51
C ARG A 49 -4.16 -14.06 6.25
N PHE A 50 -3.03 -13.38 6.17
CA PHE A 50 -1.74 -13.91 6.65
C PHE A 50 -1.10 -13.08 7.76
N GLY A 51 -1.54 -11.85 7.97
CA GLY A 51 -0.93 -10.94 8.92
C GLY A 51 -1.69 -10.82 10.23
N ALA A 52 -1.25 -9.91 11.08
CA ALA A 52 -1.93 -9.58 12.33
C ALA A 52 -3.26 -8.90 12.02
N GLU A 53 -4.23 -9.08 12.93
CA GLU A 53 -5.59 -8.57 12.75
C GLU A 53 -5.64 -7.08 12.47
N GLN A 54 -4.76 -6.29 13.10
CA GLN A 54 -4.72 -4.83 12.92
C GLN A 54 -3.77 -4.39 11.81
N GLY A 55 -3.02 -5.32 11.23
CA GLY A 55 -2.02 -4.99 10.22
C GLY A 55 -2.58 -4.33 8.98
N HIS A 56 -3.80 -4.71 8.57
CA HIS A 56 -4.41 -4.17 7.36
C HIS A 56 -4.69 -2.67 7.46
N THR A 57 -4.99 -2.16 8.65
CA THR A 57 -5.21 -0.73 8.84
C THR A 57 -3.93 0.06 8.59
N TYR A 58 -2.81 -0.44 9.11
CA TYR A 58 -1.51 0.17 8.92
C TYR A 58 -1.11 0.13 7.44
N VAL A 59 -1.23 -1.02 6.80
CA VAL A 59 -0.91 -1.20 5.38
C VAL A 59 -1.76 -0.26 4.52
N ASN A 60 -3.06 -0.18 4.80
CA ASN A 60 -3.96 0.69 4.07
C ASN A 60 -3.51 2.16 4.17
N GLY A 61 -3.17 2.61 5.39
CA GLY A 61 -2.73 3.99 5.60
C GLY A 61 -1.45 4.32 4.83
N VAL A 62 -0.47 3.42 4.84
CA VAL A 62 0.79 3.64 4.12
C VAL A 62 0.54 3.69 2.62
N LEU A 63 -0.25 2.74 2.09
CA LEU A 63 -0.51 2.68 0.65
C LEU A 63 -1.37 3.84 0.16
N ASP A 64 -2.32 4.31 0.98
CA ASP A 64 -3.10 5.49 0.63
C ASP A 64 -2.22 6.72 0.47
N ARG A 65 -1.26 6.91 1.37
CA ARG A 65 -0.32 8.04 1.27
C ARG A 65 0.58 7.92 0.04
N ALA A 66 1.06 6.74 -0.25
CA ALA A 66 1.89 6.51 -1.42
C ALA A 66 1.10 6.73 -2.71
N ALA A 67 -0.15 6.24 -2.76
CA ALA A 67 -1.01 6.40 -3.93
C ALA A 67 -1.36 7.87 -4.18
N ALA A 68 -1.58 8.64 -3.11
CA ALA A 68 -1.89 10.06 -3.23
C ALA A 68 -0.78 10.82 -3.97
N GLU A 69 0.45 10.38 -3.84
CA GLU A 69 1.58 11.00 -4.54
C GLU A 69 1.84 10.34 -5.90
N TRP A 70 1.93 9.02 -5.94
CA TRP A 70 2.34 8.29 -7.14
C TRP A 70 1.23 8.09 -8.17
N ARG A 71 -0.01 8.14 -7.73
CA ARG A 71 -1.19 7.95 -8.58
C ARG A 71 -2.12 9.17 -8.54
N ALA A 72 -1.55 10.35 -8.31
CA ALA A 72 -2.35 11.58 -8.17
C ALA A 72 -3.25 11.83 -9.38
N ALA A 73 -2.73 11.64 -10.58
CA ALA A 73 -3.52 11.85 -11.80
C ALA A 73 -4.71 10.88 -11.89
N GLU A 74 -4.50 9.62 -11.50
CA GLU A 74 -5.56 8.61 -11.51
C GLU A 74 -6.64 8.96 -10.49
N ILE A 75 -6.24 9.38 -9.29
CA ILE A 75 -7.17 9.76 -8.23
C ILE A 75 -7.99 10.98 -8.66
N GLN A 76 -7.35 11.99 -9.23
CA GLN A 76 -8.03 13.19 -9.72
C GLN A 76 -8.99 12.85 -10.84
N GLY A 77 -8.61 11.97 -11.74
CA GLY A 77 -9.49 11.49 -12.81
C GLY A 77 -10.73 10.81 -12.26
N ALA A 78 -10.59 10.02 -11.20
CA ALA A 78 -11.70 9.30 -10.59
C ALA A 78 -12.71 10.24 -9.89
N ARG A 79 -12.29 11.45 -9.54
CA ARG A 79 -13.13 12.43 -8.86
C ARG A 79 -13.97 13.30 -9.80
N ARG A 80 -13.74 13.20 -11.08
CA ARG A 80 -14.46 13.99 -12.06
C ARG A 80 -15.83 13.41 -12.38
#